data_b2054655155f82e132257dde837c106f
#
_entry.id   b2054655155f82e132257dde837c106f
#
_cell.length_a   1.000
_cell.length_b   1.000
_cell.length_c   1.000
_cell.angle_alpha   90.00
_cell.angle_beta   90.00
_cell.angle_gamma   90.00
#
_symmetry.space_group_name_H-M   'P 1'
#
loop_
_entity.id
_entity.type
_entity.pdbx_description
1 polymer ?
#
loop_
_entity_poly.entity_id
_entity_poly.type
_entity_poly.pdbx_seq_one_letter_code
_entity_poly.pdbx_strand_id
1 'polypeptide(L)'
;MPTLIPQPTRIEAAGNKPKLIDEYIGRVNSKTSVTSIAHMRSPGGWVEPGQTPEFDEFTIVLKGMLRVEYKEEHKDGALDVRAGQAVIAHAGEWIRYSTPEAGGAEYIAVCLPAFSMDTVHRDH
;
A
#
# COMPACT_ATOMS: atom_id res chain seq x y z
N MET A 1 3.83 16.90 -24.13
CA MET A 1 3.80 15.47 -24.54
C MET A 1 3.53 14.58 -23.33
N PRO A 2 2.69 13.57 -23.47
CA PRO A 2 2.57 12.57 -22.43
C PRO A 2 3.88 11.78 -22.27
N THR A 3 4.10 11.26 -21.07
CA THR A 3 5.26 10.43 -20.77
C THR A 3 4.84 8.96 -20.66
N LEU A 4 5.42 8.11 -21.49
CA LEU A 4 5.19 6.67 -21.41
C LEU A 4 6.07 6.07 -20.33
N ILE A 5 5.49 5.24 -19.45
CA ILE A 5 6.22 4.44 -18.47
C ILE A 5 6.19 3.01 -18.97
N PRO A 6 7.27 2.52 -19.63
CA PRO A 6 7.22 1.22 -20.31
C PRO A 6 7.28 0.02 -19.36
N GLN A 7 7.79 0.19 -18.15
CA GLN A 7 7.91 -0.88 -17.16
C GLN A 7 8.07 -0.31 -15.76
N PRO A 8 7.75 -1.10 -14.73
CA PRO A 8 7.95 -0.67 -13.35
C PRO A 8 9.37 -0.96 -12.86
N THR A 9 9.69 -0.43 -11.69
CA THR A 9 10.82 -0.87 -10.89
C THR A 9 10.31 -1.67 -9.71
N ARG A 10 10.89 -2.85 -9.47
CA ARG A 10 10.56 -3.65 -8.29
C ARG A 10 11.20 -3.02 -7.06
N ILE A 11 10.36 -2.77 -6.05
CA ILE A 11 10.76 -2.14 -4.80
C ILE A 11 10.73 -3.16 -3.68
N GLU A 12 11.68 -3.07 -2.74
CA GLU A 12 11.71 -3.92 -1.57
C GLU A 12 10.48 -3.68 -0.68
N ALA A 13 9.83 -4.76 -0.26
CA ALA A 13 8.66 -4.71 0.59
C ALA A 13 8.99 -5.00 2.04
N ALA A 14 8.18 -4.46 2.95
CA ALA A 14 8.19 -4.81 4.35
C ALA A 14 7.24 -5.98 4.63
N GLY A 15 7.39 -6.61 5.79
CA GLY A 15 6.48 -7.65 6.24
C GLY A 15 7.16 -8.99 6.45
N ASN A 16 6.36 -9.95 6.90
CA ASN A 16 6.83 -11.26 7.33
C ASN A 16 6.98 -12.28 6.19
N LYS A 17 6.48 -11.95 5.00
CA LYS A 17 6.50 -12.83 3.82
C LYS A 17 6.84 -12.02 2.58
N PRO A 18 7.34 -12.67 1.51
CA PRO A 18 7.66 -11.97 0.26
C PRO A 18 6.40 -11.36 -0.35
N LYS A 19 6.44 -10.06 -0.54
CA LYS A 19 5.43 -9.29 -1.25
C LYS A 19 6.09 -8.64 -2.45
N LEU A 20 5.38 -8.56 -3.57
CA LEU A 20 5.88 -7.95 -4.79
C LEU A 20 5.30 -6.55 -4.93
N ILE A 21 6.17 -5.54 -5.01
CA ILE A 21 5.78 -4.15 -5.25
C ILE A 21 6.42 -3.70 -6.55
N ASP A 22 5.58 -3.41 -7.54
CA ASP A 22 6.03 -2.87 -8.83
C ASP A 22 5.59 -1.41 -8.92
N GLU A 23 6.53 -0.49 -8.68
CA GLU A 23 6.28 0.95 -8.78
C GLU A 23 6.35 1.35 -10.24
N TYR A 24 5.23 1.82 -10.78
CA TYR A 24 5.18 2.37 -12.14
C TYR A 24 5.51 3.86 -12.14
N ILE A 25 4.86 4.62 -11.27
CA ILE A 25 5.05 6.06 -11.14
C ILE A 25 5.43 6.33 -9.69
N GLY A 26 6.47 7.15 -9.49
CA GLY A 26 6.95 7.48 -8.17
C GLY A 26 8.39 7.93 -8.16
N ARG A 27 8.94 8.04 -6.98
CA ARG A 27 10.29 8.61 -6.78
C ARG A 27 11.39 7.77 -7.40
N VAL A 28 11.22 6.45 -7.46
CA VAL A 28 12.24 5.53 -7.94
C VAL A 28 12.15 5.37 -9.46
N ASN A 29 11.00 4.93 -9.97
CA ASN A 29 10.87 4.55 -11.38
C ASN A 29 10.78 5.73 -12.34
N SER A 30 10.03 6.76 -12.00
CA SER A 30 9.78 7.90 -12.89
C SER A 30 10.28 9.24 -12.35
N LYS A 31 10.91 9.25 -11.17
CA LYS A 31 11.37 10.48 -10.49
C LYS A 31 10.22 11.46 -10.24
N THR A 32 9.04 10.93 -9.91
CA THR A 32 7.83 11.70 -9.64
C THR A 32 7.63 11.82 -8.14
N SER A 33 7.47 13.04 -7.63
CA SER A 33 7.29 13.28 -6.20
C SER A 33 5.85 13.61 -5.81
N VAL A 34 5.01 13.99 -6.76
CA VAL A 34 3.63 14.41 -6.48
C VAL A 34 2.74 13.22 -6.14
N THR A 35 2.99 12.06 -6.73
CA THR A 35 2.22 10.85 -6.48
C THR A 35 3.06 9.61 -6.78
N SER A 36 2.68 8.48 -6.19
CA SER A 36 3.20 7.18 -6.60
C SER A 36 2.05 6.23 -6.89
N ILE A 37 2.26 5.35 -7.88
CA ILE A 37 1.30 4.32 -8.28
C ILE A 37 2.05 3.01 -8.39
N ALA A 38 1.66 2.03 -7.60
CA ALA A 38 2.30 0.73 -7.54
C ALA A 38 1.30 -0.40 -7.67
N HIS A 39 1.70 -1.45 -8.38
CA HIS A 39 0.95 -2.69 -8.46
C HIS A 39 1.54 -3.65 -7.43
N MET A 40 0.71 -4.16 -6.54
CA MET A 40 1.14 -4.97 -5.41
C MET A 40 0.51 -6.34 -5.44
N ARG A 41 1.31 -7.36 -5.10
CA ARG A 41 0.86 -8.73 -4.92
C ARG A 41 1.39 -9.24 -3.59
N SER A 42 0.49 -9.55 -2.67
CA SER A 42 0.83 -10.04 -1.34
C SER A 42 0.34 -11.47 -1.17
N PRO A 43 1.20 -12.39 -0.69
CA PRO A 43 0.77 -13.78 -0.48
C PRO A 43 -0.14 -13.91 0.73
N GLY A 44 -0.84 -15.04 0.83
CA GLY A 44 -1.65 -15.34 2.01
C GLY A 44 -0.81 -15.37 3.28
N GLY A 45 -1.31 -14.76 4.35
CA GLY A 45 -0.60 -14.68 5.63
C GLY A 45 0.45 -13.57 5.73
N TRP A 46 0.54 -12.68 4.74
CA TRP A 46 1.44 -11.53 4.81
C TRP A 46 0.89 -10.48 5.79
N VAL A 47 1.76 -9.93 6.62
CA VAL A 47 1.48 -8.81 7.53
C VAL A 47 2.69 -7.88 7.52
N GLU A 48 2.46 -6.58 7.39
CA GLU A 48 3.52 -5.59 7.53
C GLU A 48 3.47 -4.92 8.91
N PRO A 49 4.54 -4.22 9.32
CA PRO A 49 4.48 -3.37 10.51
C PRO A 49 3.43 -2.28 10.34
N GLY A 50 2.81 -1.85 11.45
CA GLY A 50 1.97 -0.67 11.44
C GLY A 50 2.75 0.56 10.99
N GLN A 51 2.04 1.55 10.47
CA GLN A 51 2.66 2.78 9.96
C GLN A 51 1.74 3.97 10.16
N THR A 52 2.35 5.16 10.24
CA THR A 52 1.61 6.43 10.36
C THR A 52 2.15 7.37 9.28
N PRO A 53 1.73 7.18 8.02
CA PRO A 53 2.31 7.90 6.89
C PRO A 53 1.93 9.37 6.86
N GLU A 54 2.81 10.19 6.24
CA GLU A 54 2.52 11.59 5.95
C GLU A 54 1.80 11.79 4.61
N PHE A 55 1.46 10.69 3.93
CA PHE A 55 0.75 10.71 2.65
C PHE A 55 -0.62 10.05 2.78
N ASP A 56 -1.56 10.47 1.93
CA ASP A 56 -2.80 9.73 1.74
C ASP A 56 -2.52 8.52 0.86
N GLU A 57 -3.16 7.40 1.16
CA GLU A 57 -3.03 6.20 0.33
C GLU A 57 -4.39 5.73 -0.13
N PHE A 58 -4.55 5.61 -1.46
CA PHE A 58 -5.77 5.17 -2.12
C PHE A 58 -5.49 3.80 -2.71
N THR A 59 -6.22 2.78 -2.29
CA THR A 59 -5.98 1.41 -2.76
C THR A 59 -7.24 0.84 -3.37
N ILE A 60 -7.10 0.26 -4.56
CA ILE A 60 -8.17 -0.52 -5.20
C ILE A 60 -7.74 -1.98 -5.27
N VAL A 61 -8.59 -2.88 -4.76
CA VAL A 61 -8.28 -4.31 -4.74
C VAL A 61 -8.80 -4.95 -6.03
N LEU A 62 -7.90 -5.66 -6.71
CA LEU A 62 -8.18 -6.32 -7.98
C LEU A 62 -8.56 -7.79 -7.77
N LYS A 63 -7.90 -8.48 -6.83
CA LYS A 63 -8.13 -9.89 -6.50
C LYS A 63 -7.91 -10.11 -5.00
N GLY A 64 -8.65 -11.04 -4.43
CA GLY A 64 -8.48 -11.43 -3.03
C GLY A 64 -9.05 -10.43 -2.05
N MET A 65 -8.40 -10.32 -0.89
CA MET A 65 -8.86 -9.45 0.18
C MET A 65 -7.67 -8.83 0.91
N LEU A 66 -7.71 -7.51 1.06
CA LEU A 66 -6.75 -6.73 1.84
C LEU A 66 -7.42 -6.29 3.13
N ARG A 67 -6.81 -6.63 4.27
CA ARG A 67 -7.28 -6.15 5.57
C ARG A 67 -6.50 -4.90 5.95
N VAL A 68 -7.24 -3.87 6.37
CA VAL A 68 -6.68 -2.61 6.85
C VAL A 68 -7.12 -2.42 8.29
N GLU A 69 -6.17 -2.58 9.22
CA GLU A 69 -6.41 -2.30 10.62
C GLU A 69 -6.18 -0.81 10.89
N TYR A 70 -6.97 -0.23 11.77
CA TYR A 70 -6.85 1.17 12.14
C TYR A 70 -7.09 1.36 13.64
N LYS A 71 -6.66 2.50 14.16
CA LYS A 71 -6.87 2.87 15.56
C LYS A 71 -7.73 4.12 15.63
N GLU A 72 -8.79 4.04 16.42
CA GLU A 72 -9.59 5.20 16.78
C GLU A 72 -9.39 5.51 18.27
N GLU A 73 -9.82 6.69 18.71
CA GLU A 73 -9.56 7.21 20.05
C GLU A 73 -9.90 6.22 21.17
N HIS A 74 -10.98 5.45 21.03
CA HIS A 74 -11.45 4.54 22.07
C HIS A 74 -11.52 3.08 21.65
N LYS A 75 -11.13 2.74 20.40
CA LYS A 75 -11.16 1.37 19.90
C LYS A 75 -10.31 1.20 18.67
N ASP A 76 -9.84 -0.01 18.49
CA ASP A 76 -9.21 -0.44 17.24
C ASP A 76 -10.25 -1.11 16.35
N GLY A 77 -10.08 -1.02 15.05
CA GLY A 77 -10.96 -1.63 14.08
C GLY A 77 -10.22 -2.18 12.89
N ALA A 78 -10.97 -2.82 12.00
CA ALA A 78 -10.44 -3.35 10.76
C ALA A 78 -11.49 -3.26 9.65
N LEU A 79 -10.99 -3.00 8.42
CA LEU A 79 -11.79 -3.03 7.20
C LEU A 79 -11.24 -4.15 6.32
N ASP A 80 -12.11 -5.00 5.81
CA ASP A 80 -11.76 -6.01 4.82
C ASP A 80 -12.19 -5.50 3.46
N VAL A 81 -11.20 -5.22 2.60
CA VAL A 81 -11.40 -4.66 1.27
C VAL A 81 -11.28 -5.79 0.26
N ARG A 82 -12.36 -6.11 -0.42
CA ARG A 82 -12.41 -7.22 -1.37
C ARG A 82 -12.27 -6.72 -2.81
N ALA A 83 -12.03 -7.67 -3.73
CA ALA A 83 -11.92 -7.36 -5.15
C ALA A 83 -13.09 -6.48 -5.61
N GLY A 84 -12.77 -5.40 -6.33
CA GLY A 84 -13.76 -4.42 -6.80
C GLY A 84 -14.09 -3.33 -5.79
N GLN A 85 -13.46 -3.36 -4.61
CA GLN A 85 -13.63 -2.34 -3.59
C GLN A 85 -12.35 -1.52 -3.43
N ALA A 86 -12.46 -0.37 -2.78
CA ALA A 86 -11.33 0.51 -2.53
C ALA A 86 -11.37 1.03 -1.09
N VAL A 87 -10.21 1.51 -0.62
CA VAL A 87 -10.06 2.10 0.70
C VAL A 87 -9.20 3.35 0.61
N ILE A 88 -9.51 4.34 1.43
CA ILE A 88 -8.69 5.55 1.61
C ILE A 88 -8.12 5.52 3.01
N ALA A 89 -6.78 5.53 3.12
CA ALA A 89 -6.08 5.74 4.37
C ALA A 89 -5.56 7.18 4.38
N HIS A 90 -6.01 7.96 5.35
CA HIS A 90 -5.68 9.39 5.40
C HIS A 90 -4.32 9.62 6.08
N ALA A 91 -3.56 10.59 5.59
CA ALA A 91 -2.28 10.97 6.18
C ALA A 91 -2.42 11.24 7.68
N GLY A 92 -1.46 10.77 8.46
CA GLY A 92 -1.46 10.95 9.92
C GLY A 92 -2.22 9.88 10.69
N GLU A 93 -2.94 9.00 10.02
CA GLU A 93 -3.61 7.87 10.69
C GLU A 93 -2.69 6.67 10.80
N TRP A 94 -2.76 5.97 11.94
CA TRP A 94 -2.07 4.69 12.07
C TRP A 94 -2.88 3.61 11.37
N ILE A 95 -2.21 2.83 10.52
CA ILE A 95 -2.81 1.70 9.81
C ILE A 95 -1.84 0.53 9.77
N ARG A 96 -2.39 -0.69 9.58
CA ARG A 96 -1.58 -1.87 9.31
C ARG A 96 -2.29 -2.72 8.26
N TYR A 97 -1.57 -3.02 7.17
CA TYR A 97 -2.09 -3.85 6.09
C TYR A 97 -1.71 -5.30 6.29
N SER A 98 -2.62 -6.20 5.92
CA SER A 98 -2.38 -7.64 5.91
C SER A 98 -3.25 -8.33 4.87
N THR A 99 -2.85 -9.55 4.50
CA THR A 99 -3.61 -10.39 3.56
C THR A 99 -3.79 -11.78 4.19
N PRO A 100 -4.71 -11.90 5.18
CA PRO A 100 -4.82 -13.12 5.97
C PRO A 100 -5.42 -14.31 5.23
N GLU A 101 -6.17 -14.10 4.14
CA GLU A 101 -6.76 -15.21 3.40
C GLU A 101 -5.72 -15.93 2.54
N ALA A 102 -5.90 -17.25 2.34
CA ALA A 102 -4.91 -18.10 1.69
C ALA A 102 -4.47 -17.62 0.31
N GLY A 103 -5.37 -17.03 -0.47
CA GLY A 103 -5.05 -16.51 -1.80
C GLY A 103 -4.34 -15.17 -1.81
N GLY A 104 -4.17 -14.52 -0.65
CA GLY A 104 -3.58 -13.19 -0.58
C GLY A 104 -4.41 -12.12 -1.28
N ALA A 105 -3.73 -11.14 -1.85
CA ALA A 105 -4.40 -10.06 -2.58
C ALA A 105 -3.51 -9.46 -3.67
N GLU A 106 -4.17 -8.92 -4.68
CA GLU A 106 -3.55 -8.11 -5.73
C GLU A 106 -4.28 -6.77 -5.77
N TYR A 107 -3.54 -5.68 -5.76
CA TYR A 107 -4.12 -4.34 -5.65
C TYR A 107 -3.21 -3.27 -6.23
N ILE A 108 -3.81 -2.11 -6.54
CA ILE A 108 -3.11 -0.90 -6.95
C ILE A 108 -3.17 0.08 -5.80
N ALA A 109 -2.01 0.59 -5.38
CA ALA A 109 -1.90 1.60 -4.33
C ALA A 109 -1.38 2.90 -4.90
N VAL A 110 -2.06 4.00 -4.58
CA VAL A 110 -1.70 5.36 -4.99
C VAL A 110 -1.42 6.17 -3.73
N CYS A 111 -0.22 6.73 -3.62
CA CYS A 111 0.15 7.61 -2.52
C CYS A 111 0.23 9.05 -3.01
N LEU A 112 -0.27 9.98 -2.20
CA LEU A 112 -0.28 11.40 -2.51
C LEU A 112 0.12 12.19 -1.25
N PRO A 113 1.31 12.84 -1.22
CA PRO A 113 2.41 12.75 -2.19
C PRO A 113 3.00 11.35 -2.33
N ALA A 114 3.95 11.19 -3.24
CA ALA A 114 4.54 9.90 -3.55
C ALA A 114 5.12 9.20 -2.32
N PHE A 115 5.02 7.87 -2.28
CA PHE A 115 5.63 7.05 -1.24
C PHE A 115 7.11 7.37 -1.08
N SER A 116 7.56 7.44 0.19
CA SER A 116 8.96 7.61 0.56
C SER A 116 9.22 6.87 1.86
N MET A 117 10.39 6.25 1.98
CA MET A 117 10.82 5.63 3.24
C MET A 117 10.95 6.66 4.36
N ASP A 118 11.20 7.93 4.01
CA ASP A 118 11.33 9.00 5.00
C ASP A 118 9.99 9.44 5.60
N THR A 119 8.88 9.16 4.91
CA THR A 119 7.56 9.68 5.31
C THR A 119 6.54 8.59 5.67
N VAL A 120 6.90 7.32 5.52
CA VAL A 120 5.97 6.21 5.83
C VAL A 120 5.84 5.94 7.33
N HIS A 121 6.87 6.21 8.12
CA HIS A 121 6.90 6.07 9.57
C HIS A 121 6.39 4.73 10.08
N ARG A 122 7.10 3.67 9.71
CA ARG A 122 6.79 2.31 10.17
C ARG A 122 7.13 2.12 11.63
N ASP A 123 6.30 1.36 12.34
CA ASP A 123 6.57 0.94 13.70
C ASP A 123 7.80 0.03 13.74
N HIS A 124 8.45 0.04 14.91
CA HIS A 124 9.63 -0.80 15.15
C HIS A 124 9.27 -2.24 15.50
#